data_45d00b3d9e71a33b02c169f75be75925
#
_entry.id   45d00b3d9e71a33b02c169f75be75925
#
_cell.length_a   1.000
_cell.length_b   1.000
_cell.length_c   1.000
_cell.angle_alpha   90.00
_cell.angle_beta   90.00
_cell.angle_gamma   90.00
#
_symmetry.space_group_name_H-M   'P 1'
#
loop_
_entity.id
_entity.type
_entity.pdbx_description
1 polymer ?
#
loop_
_entity_poly.entity_id
_entity_poly.type
_entity_poly.pdbx_seq_one_letter_code
_entity_poly.pdbx_strand_id
1 'polypeptide(L)'
;SSAASDVYKRQGRYDRNRTLHKTISPSMDILVSSNLERLLYDMTGGKGSLVAGWMEQLNTTGVYEVPTDLGDDIRYLFQGFWVDEQETKDTIGTVFNDYGYVLDPHTAVAWHALEKYRLLSSDEAYAIVLSTASPYKFSQSVLEGLNKADLARNDDPFAAAQALHDVTGLPVPPQVAGLREAEILHQDVIDPGQMTAAILDTLEIRC
;
A
#
# COMPACT_ATOMS: atom_id res chain seq x y z
N SER A 1 1.00 6.65 3.22
CA SER A 1 0.99 6.92 4.34
C SER A 1 1.31 6.04 5.55
N SER A 2 2.45 5.45 5.56
CA SER A 2 3.03 4.83 6.72
C SER A 2 3.27 5.82 7.89
N ALA A 3 3.20 7.14 7.67
CA ALA A 3 3.33 8.13 8.74
C ALA A 3 2.41 7.87 9.93
N ALA A 4 1.21 7.32 9.70
CA ALA A 4 0.29 6.93 10.77
C ALA A 4 0.79 5.76 11.59
N SER A 5 1.27 4.72 10.92
CA SER A 5 1.78 3.55 11.62
C SER A 5 3.12 3.84 12.29
N ASP A 6 3.90 4.80 11.77
CA ASP A 6 5.17 5.22 12.38
C ASP A 6 4.93 5.94 13.71
N VAL A 7 4.05 6.94 13.74
CA VAL A 7 3.68 7.65 14.98
C VAL A 7 3.09 6.67 16.00
N TYR A 8 2.19 5.78 15.57
CA TYR A 8 1.62 4.77 16.44
C TYR A 8 2.68 3.85 17.05
N LYS A 9 3.56 3.29 16.23
CA LYS A 9 4.61 2.38 16.68
C LYS A 9 5.61 3.05 17.62
N ARG A 10 5.87 4.35 17.43
CA ARG A 10 6.77 5.11 18.32
C ARG A 10 6.13 5.53 19.63
N GLN A 11 4.83 5.86 19.63
CA GLN A 11 4.15 6.49 20.77
C GLN A 11 3.11 5.60 21.46
N GLY A 12 2.75 4.44 20.87
CA GLY A 12 1.65 3.60 21.36
C GLY A 12 0.27 4.24 21.19
N ARG A 13 0.19 5.38 20.47
CA ARG A 13 -1.03 6.16 20.24
C ARG A 13 -1.41 6.09 18.77
N TYR A 14 -2.63 5.65 18.47
CA TYR A 14 -3.20 5.67 17.14
C TYR A 14 -4.18 6.83 17.00
N ASP A 15 -3.99 7.65 15.95
CA ASP A 15 -4.80 8.83 15.71
C ASP A 15 -5.18 8.90 14.23
N ARG A 16 -6.48 8.83 13.93
CA ARG A 16 -7.01 8.97 12.57
C ARG A 16 -7.42 10.42 12.23
N ASN A 17 -7.40 11.33 13.20
CA ASN A 17 -7.79 12.74 13.04
C ASN A 17 -6.64 13.55 12.42
N ARG A 18 -6.21 13.17 11.23
CA ARG A 18 -5.09 13.79 10.51
C ARG A 18 -5.40 13.84 9.01
N THR A 19 -4.68 14.68 8.32
CA THR A 19 -4.84 14.81 6.87
C THR A 19 -4.36 13.55 6.16
N LEU A 20 -5.15 13.04 5.21
CA LEU A 20 -4.74 12.00 4.29
C LEU A 20 -3.82 12.61 3.22
N HIS A 21 -2.63 12.07 3.10
CA HIS A 21 -1.71 12.38 2.01
C HIS A 21 -1.84 11.31 0.93
N LYS A 22 -2.28 11.71 -0.26
CA LYS A 22 -2.35 10.83 -1.43
C LYS A 22 -1.01 10.83 -2.15
N THR A 23 -0.52 9.64 -2.49
CA THR A 23 0.75 9.43 -3.18
C THR A 23 0.59 8.47 -4.37
N ILE A 24 1.69 8.20 -5.08
CA ILE A 24 1.73 7.18 -6.14
C ILE A 24 1.70 5.73 -5.60
N SER A 25 1.71 5.54 -4.29
CA SER A 25 1.53 4.23 -3.63
C SER A 25 0.18 4.15 -2.86
N PRO A 26 -0.97 4.17 -3.56
CA PRO A 26 -2.28 4.40 -2.96
C PRO A 26 -2.70 3.37 -1.91
N SER A 27 -2.21 2.13 -1.99
CA SER A 27 -2.52 1.11 -0.97
C SER A 27 -1.87 1.42 0.40
N MET A 28 -0.89 2.33 0.43
CA MET A 28 -0.28 2.82 1.67
C MET A 28 -0.90 4.13 2.16
N ASP A 29 -1.75 4.77 1.35
CA ASP A 29 -2.43 6.03 1.66
C ASP A 29 -3.69 5.76 2.49
N ILE A 30 -3.48 5.31 3.72
CA ILE A 30 -4.56 4.93 4.64
C ILE A 30 -4.49 5.71 5.95
N LEU A 31 -5.65 6.09 6.49
CA LEU A 31 -5.77 6.66 7.83
C LEU A 31 -5.99 5.58 8.90
N VAL A 32 -6.68 4.51 8.53
CA VAL A 32 -6.97 3.39 9.43
C VAL A 32 -6.47 2.10 8.81
N SER A 33 -5.57 1.40 9.51
CA SER A 33 -5.08 0.08 9.11
C SER A 33 -5.90 -1.01 9.79
N SER A 34 -6.76 -1.70 9.04
CA SER A 34 -7.57 -2.81 9.54
C SER A 34 -6.72 -4.01 9.99
N ASN A 35 -5.53 -4.19 9.42
CA ASN A 35 -4.63 -5.29 9.80
C ASN A 35 -3.99 -5.09 11.18
N LEU A 36 -3.89 -3.86 11.66
CA LEU A 36 -3.33 -3.55 12.97
C LEU A 36 -4.17 -4.14 14.11
N GLU A 37 -5.49 -4.20 13.94
CA GLU A 37 -6.40 -4.82 14.89
C GLU A 37 -6.02 -6.28 15.18
N ARG A 38 -5.65 -7.05 14.15
CA ARG A 38 -5.20 -8.45 14.32
C ARG A 38 -3.88 -8.56 15.08
N LEU A 39 -2.94 -7.67 14.78
CA LEU A 39 -1.67 -7.63 15.53
C LEU A 39 -1.93 -7.35 17.01
N LEU A 40 -2.79 -6.38 17.34
CA LEU A 40 -3.15 -6.07 18.72
C LEU A 40 -3.84 -7.24 19.42
N TYR A 41 -4.70 -7.96 18.69
CA TYR A 41 -5.36 -9.15 19.23
C TYR A 41 -4.34 -10.24 19.58
N ASP A 42 -3.41 -10.53 18.68
CA ASP A 42 -2.37 -11.54 18.92
C ASP A 42 -1.44 -11.13 20.07
N MET A 43 -0.97 -9.90 20.09
CA MET A 43 -0.05 -9.39 21.12
C MET A 43 -0.69 -9.24 22.50
N THR A 44 -2.02 -9.13 22.57
CA THR A 44 -2.76 -9.16 23.84
C THR A 44 -3.09 -10.56 24.32
N GLY A 45 -2.64 -11.61 23.63
CA GLY A 45 -2.98 -12.99 23.96
C GLY A 45 -4.46 -13.32 23.72
N GLY A 46 -5.07 -12.72 22.69
CA GLY A 46 -6.45 -12.99 22.28
C GLY A 46 -7.52 -12.25 23.09
N LYS A 47 -7.18 -11.14 23.75
CA LYS A 47 -8.13 -10.34 24.57
C LYS A 47 -9.05 -9.49 23.68
N GLY A 48 -10.02 -10.12 23.02
CA GLY A 48 -10.93 -9.46 22.07
C GLY A 48 -11.71 -8.28 22.65
N SER A 49 -12.16 -8.33 23.90
CA SER A 49 -12.88 -7.21 24.53
C SER A 49 -12.02 -5.95 24.70
N LEU A 50 -10.72 -6.13 24.94
CA LEU A 50 -9.78 -5.02 25.05
C LEU A 50 -9.59 -4.35 23.68
N VAL A 51 -9.36 -5.16 22.64
CA VAL A 51 -9.19 -4.66 21.27
C VAL A 51 -10.47 -3.98 20.78
N ALA A 52 -11.64 -4.57 21.04
CA ALA A 52 -12.93 -3.97 20.71
C ALA A 52 -13.11 -2.58 21.37
N GLY A 53 -12.68 -2.42 22.62
CA GLY A 53 -12.71 -1.13 23.30
C GLY A 53 -11.81 -0.06 22.62
N TRP A 54 -10.63 -0.44 22.13
CA TRP A 54 -9.78 0.46 21.35
C TRP A 54 -10.40 0.82 20.01
N MET A 55 -11.02 -0.14 19.31
CA MET A 55 -11.72 0.12 18.05
C MET A 55 -12.93 1.03 18.23
N GLU A 56 -13.65 0.90 19.34
CA GLU A 56 -14.74 1.81 19.69
C GLU A 56 -14.22 3.23 19.95
N GLN A 57 -13.12 3.40 20.69
CA GLN A 57 -12.46 4.70 20.87
C GLN A 57 -12.04 5.30 19.52
N LEU A 58 -11.43 4.50 18.64
CA LEU A 58 -11.06 4.94 17.30
C LEU A 58 -12.28 5.42 16.50
N ASN A 59 -13.43 4.74 16.64
CA ASN A 59 -14.66 5.09 15.92
C ASN A 59 -15.34 6.34 16.49
N THR A 60 -15.29 6.56 17.80
CA THR A 60 -15.99 7.67 18.48
C THR A 60 -15.14 8.92 18.55
N THR A 61 -13.89 8.82 18.99
CA THR A 61 -13.00 9.96 19.21
C THR A 61 -11.92 10.11 18.13
N GLY A 62 -11.71 9.06 17.33
CA GLY A 62 -10.64 9.00 16.33
C GLY A 62 -9.27 8.65 16.90
N VAL A 63 -9.17 8.34 18.20
CA VAL A 63 -7.89 8.10 18.88
C VAL A 63 -8.03 6.96 19.87
N TYR A 64 -7.00 6.12 19.98
CA TYR A 64 -6.79 5.23 21.13
C TYR A 64 -5.31 5.13 21.49
N GLU A 65 -5.04 4.71 22.72
CA GLU A 65 -3.69 4.44 23.21
C GLU A 65 -3.63 3.03 23.79
N VAL A 66 -2.51 2.36 23.54
CA VAL A 66 -2.24 1.04 24.14
C VAL A 66 -1.41 1.22 25.41
N PRO A 67 -1.47 0.27 26.36
CA PRO A 67 -0.58 0.25 27.52
C PRO A 67 0.89 0.32 27.12
N THR A 68 1.72 0.92 27.98
CA THR A 68 3.14 1.18 27.68
C THR A 68 3.92 -0.11 27.40
N ASP A 69 3.66 -1.17 28.16
CA ASP A 69 4.28 -2.48 27.98
C ASP A 69 3.97 -3.08 26.61
N LEU A 70 2.71 -3.04 26.17
CA LEU A 70 2.34 -3.48 24.82
C LEU A 70 2.98 -2.59 23.74
N GLY A 71 3.06 -1.28 23.96
CA GLY A 71 3.75 -0.35 23.08
C GLY A 71 5.26 -0.66 22.98
N ASP A 72 5.89 -1.05 24.08
CA ASP A 72 7.31 -1.46 24.11
C ASP A 72 7.53 -2.77 23.33
N ASP A 73 6.65 -3.74 23.50
CA ASP A 73 6.70 -5.00 22.73
C ASP A 73 6.54 -4.77 21.23
N ILE A 74 5.62 -3.85 20.83
CA ILE A 74 5.46 -3.47 19.42
C ILE A 74 6.75 -2.82 18.90
N ARG A 75 7.37 -1.90 19.64
CA ARG A 75 8.61 -1.23 19.25
C ARG A 75 9.81 -2.17 19.14
N TYR A 76 9.84 -3.20 19.98
CA TYR A 76 10.87 -4.22 19.92
C TYR A 76 10.82 -5.06 18.63
N LEU A 77 9.60 -5.38 18.17
CA LEU A 77 9.39 -6.24 17.00
C LEU A 77 9.30 -5.47 15.67
N PHE A 78 8.83 -4.22 15.70
CA PHE A 78 8.49 -3.47 14.50
C PHE A 78 9.10 -2.07 14.52
N GLN A 79 9.62 -1.66 13.37
CA GLN A 79 9.93 -0.27 13.10
C GLN A 79 9.09 0.25 11.93
N GLY A 80 8.63 1.50 12.02
CA GLY A 80 7.85 2.15 10.98
C GLY A 80 8.65 3.29 10.36
N PHE A 81 8.56 3.37 9.02
CA PHE A 81 9.12 4.46 8.24
C PHE A 81 8.06 4.99 7.28
N TRP A 82 8.16 6.23 6.94
CA TRP A 82 7.39 6.82 5.85
C TRP A 82 8.34 7.29 4.74
N VAL A 83 7.83 7.31 3.53
CA VAL A 83 8.54 7.68 2.32
C VAL A 83 7.66 8.64 1.55
N ASP A 84 8.20 9.76 1.12
CA ASP A 84 7.44 10.70 0.31
C ASP A 84 7.42 10.30 -1.17
N GLU A 85 6.69 11.07 -1.98
CA GLU A 85 6.51 10.76 -3.38
C GLU A 85 7.82 10.89 -4.18
N GLN A 86 8.64 11.87 -3.85
CA GLN A 86 9.92 12.07 -4.55
C GLN A 86 10.91 10.97 -4.17
N GLU A 87 11.04 10.65 -2.89
CA GLU A 87 11.85 9.53 -2.41
C GLU A 87 11.43 8.21 -3.07
N THR A 88 10.13 8.00 -3.26
CA THR A 88 9.60 6.82 -3.94
C THR A 88 10.03 6.76 -5.39
N LYS A 89 9.90 7.87 -6.14
CA LYS A 89 10.32 7.98 -7.55
C LYS A 89 11.83 7.80 -7.70
N ASP A 90 12.62 8.44 -6.85
CA ASP A 90 14.07 8.32 -6.86
C ASP A 90 14.53 6.89 -6.59
N THR A 91 13.85 6.19 -5.68
CA THR A 91 14.13 4.78 -5.37
C THR A 91 13.84 3.87 -6.57
N ILE A 92 12.74 4.08 -7.30
CA ILE A 92 12.45 3.33 -8.54
C ILE A 92 13.60 3.49 -9.53
N GLY A 93 14.04 4.73 -9.77
CA GLY A 93 15.12 5.03 -10.69
C GLY A 93 16.46 4.43 -10.24
N THR A 94 16.83 4.59 -8.97
CA THR A 94 18.07 4.08 -8.41
C THR A 94 18.15 2.56 -8.51
N VAL A 95 17.11 1.85 -8.08
CA VAL A 95 17.10 0.38 -8.11
C VAL A 95 17.13 -0.16 -9.54
N PHE A 96 16.46 0.51 -10.48
CA PHE A 96 16.53 0.12 -11.88
C PHE A 96 17.94 0.32 -12.45
N ASN A 97 18.59 1.45 -12.16
CA ASN A 97 19.93 1.75 -12.66
C ASN A 97 20.99 0.82 -12.06
N ASP A 98 20.90 0.51 -10.77
CA ASP A 98 21.92 -0.25 -10.05
C ASP A 98 21.77 -1.77 -10.22
N TYR A 99 20.52 -2.24 -10.33
CA TYR A 99 20.23 -3.69 -10.32
C TYR A 99 19.43 -4.17 -11.53
N GLY A 100 18.98 -3.28 -12.42
CA GLY A 100 18.11 -3.65 -13.56
C GLY A 100 16.72 -4.13 -13.12
N TYR A 101 16.32 -3.90 -11.87
CA TYR A 101 15.03 -4.37 -11.34
C TYR A 101 14.01 -3.25 -11.32
N VAL A 102 12.84 -3.50 -11.91
CA VAL A 102 11.74 -2.52 -12.00
C VAL A 102 10.82 -2.67 -10.79
N LEU A 103 10.88 -1.71 -9.88
CA LEU A 103 9.99 -1.66 -8.71
C LEU A 103 8.63 -1.05 -9.08
N ASP A 104 7.55 -1.57 -8.47
CA ASP A 104 6.32 -0.81 -8.33
C ASP A 104 6.44 0.20 -7.17
N PRO A 105 5.57 1.24 -7.11
CA PRO A 105 5.69 2.28 -6.09
C PRO A 105 5.59 1.76 -4.64
N HIS A 106 4.80 0.70 -4.38
CA HIS A 106 4.66 0.15 -3.03
C HIS A 106 5.91 -0.60 -2.61
N THR A 107 6.51 -1.36 -3.52
CA THR A 107 7.79 -2.03 -3.28
C THR A 107 8.93 -1.02 -3.13
N ALA A 108 8.90 0.10 -3.88
CA ALA A 108 9.86 1.18 -3.72
C ALA A 108 9.80 1.82 -2.32
N VAL A 109 8.60 2.06 -1.78
CA VAL A 109 8.43 2.51 -0.39
C VAL A 109 9.02 1.52 0.60
N ALA A 110 8.78 0.21 0.42
CA ALA A 110 9.34 -0.83 1.30
C ALA A 110 10.86 -0.91 1.20
N TRP A 111 11.43 -0.79 0.00
CA TRP A 111 12.87 -0.74 -0.22
C TRP A 111 13.52 0.45 0.47
N HIS A 112 12.98 1.64 0.24
CA HIS A 112 13.50 2.87 0.85
C HIS A 112 13.39 2.86 2.38
N ALA A 113 12.30 2.28 2.92
CA ALA A 113 12.14 2.08 4.36
C ALA A 113 13.24 1.16 4.93
N LEU A 114 13.63 0.11 4.22
CA LEU A 114 14.76 -0.75 4.59
C LEU A 114 16.09 0.02 4.56
N GLU A 115 16.32 0.85 3.56
CA GLU A 115 17.52 1.70 3.49
C GLU A 115 17.58 2.67 4.67
N LYS A 116 16.47 3.35 5.00
CA LYS A 116 16.37 4.20 6.21
C LYS A 116 16.65 3.41 7.49
N TYR A 117 16.13 2.19 7.60
CA TYR A 117 16.40 1.31 8.73
C TYR A 117 17.89 0.98 8.86
N ARG A 118 18.52 0.52 7.79
CA ARG A 118 19.95 0.17 7.77
C ARG A 118 20.86 1.35 8.12
N LEU A 119 20.51 2.52 7.59
CA LEU A 119 21.27 3.75 7.88
C LEU A 119 21.23 4.12 9.38
N LEU A 120 20.08 3.86 10.04
CA LEU A 120 19.89 4.19 11.46
C LEU A 120 20.43 3.11 12.41
N SER A 121 20.31 1.84 12.05
CA SER A 121 20.65 0.70 12.90
C SER A 121 22.06 0.15 12.66
N SER A 122 22.64 0.44 11.48
CA SER A 122 23.85 -0.22 10.97
C SER A 122 23.71 -1.75 10.89
N ASP A 123 22.48 -2.26 10.77
CA ASP A 123 22.16 -3.68 10.64
C ASP A 123 22.36 -4.13 9.20
N GLU A 124 23.30 -5.04 8.98
CA GLU A 124 23.63 -5.62 7.68
C GLU A 124 23.02 -7.01 7.47
N ALA A 125 22.13 -7.46 8.36
CA ALA A 125 21.46 -8.74 8.23
C ALA A 125 20.69 -8.84 6.91
N TYR A 126 20.55 -10.08 6.42
CA TYR A 126 19.71 -10.33 5.23
C TYR A 126 18.27 -9.86 5.49
N ALA A 127 17.74 -9.09 4.55
CA ALA A 127 16.39 -8.57 4.61
C ALA A 127 15.58 -9.08 3.41
N ILE A 128 14.29 -9.31 3.62
CA ILE A 128 13.34 -9.67 2.57
C ILE A 128 12.42 -8.48 2.35
N VAL A 129 12.43 -7.93 1.15
CA VAL A 129 11.47 -6.89 0.72
C VAL A 129 10.33 -7.57 -0.01
N LEU A 130 9.10 -7.39 0.47
CA LEU A 130 7.92 -7.96 -0.17
C LEU A 130 7.50 -7.10 -1.36
N SER A 131 7.58 -7.67 -2.56
CA SER A 131 7.04 -7.06 -3.78
C SER A 131 5.58 -7.48 -3.93
N THR A 132 4.67 -6.54 -3.67
CA THR A 132 3.23 -6.83 -3.53
C THR A 132 2.40 -6.46 -4.74
N ALA A 133 2.97 -5.76 -5.72
CA ALA A 133 2.29 -5.37 -6.94
C ALA A 133 3.19 -5.46 -8.18
N SER A 134 2.57 -5.50 -9.34
CA SER A 134 3.28 -5.40 -10.61
C SER A 134 3.54 -3.93 -10.96
N PRO A 135 4.74 -3.56 -11.48
CA PRO A 135 5.00 -2.21 -11.99
C PRO A 135 4.04 -1.81 -13.12
N TYR A 136 3.50 -2.77 -13.87
CA TYR A 136 2.51 -2.51 -14.92
C TYR A 136 1.17 -1.98 -14.41
N LYS A 137 0.84 -2.21 -13.14
CA LYS A 137 -0.35 -1.61 -12.50
C LYS A 137 -0.19 -0.10 -12.32
N PHE A 138 1.04 0.40 -12.33
CA PHE A 138 1.41 1.79 -12.06
C PHE A 138 2.37 2.32 -13.13
N SER A 139 2.19 1.89 -14.38
CA SER A 139 3.14 2.17 -15.48
C SER A 139 3.52 3.64 -15.61
N GLN A 140 2.57 4.56 -15.47
CA GLN A 140 2.83 6.00 -15.52
C GLN A 140 3.76 6.46 -14.41
N SER A 141 3.46 6.11 -13.15
CA SER A 141 4.28 6.46 -11.99
C SER A 141 5.67 5.83 -12.05
N VAL A 142 5.78 4.61 -12.57
CA VAL A 142 7.06 3.94 -12.75
C VAL A 142 7.89 4.64 -13.83
N LEU A 143 7.29 5.02 -14.96
CA LEU A 143 7.96 5.80 -16.00
C LEU A 143 8.46 7.16 -15.47
N GLU A 144 7.68 7.83 -14.62
CA GLU A 144 8.14 9.05 -13.95
C GLU A 144 9.37 8.80 -13.08
N GLY A 145 9.37 7.72 -12.29
CA GLY A 145 10.52 7.31 -11.47
C GLY A 145 11.75 6.94 -12.29
N LEU A 146 11.56 6.44 -13.51
CA LEU A 146 12.63 6.17 -14.47
C LEU A 146 13.09 7.42 -15.25
N ASN A 147 12.64 8.61 -14.89
CA ASN A 147 12.90 9.88 -15.59
C ASN A 147 12.40 9.88 -17.06
N LYS A 148 11.28 9.20 -17.32
CA LYS A 148 10.60 9.12 -18.61
C LYS A 148 9.18 9.71 -18.53
N ALA A 149 9.04 10.84 -17.82
CA ALA A 149 7.76 11.52 -17.61
C ALA A 149 7.07 11.97 -18.91
N ASP A 150 7.81 12.20 -19.97
CA ASP A 150 7.31 12.49 -21.31
C ASP A 150 6.51 11.31 -21.90
N LEU A 151 6.93 10.09 -21.62
CA LEU A 151 6.22 8.86 -22.02
C LEU A 151 5.03 8.52 -21.11
N ALA A 152 5.05 9.04 -19.88
CA ALA A 152 3.98 8.83 -18.90
C ALA A 152 2.73 9.70 -19.16
N ARG A 153 2.86 10.79 -19.93
CA ARG A 153 1.80 11.80 -20.16
C ARG A 153 0.70 11.37 -21.14
N ASN A 154 0.52 10.09 -21.33
CA ASN A 154 -0.54 9.58 -22.18
C ASN A 154 -1.71 9.11 -21.31
N ASP A 155 -2.93 9.61 -21.61
CA ASP A 155 -4.16 9.18 -20.92
C ASP A 155 -4.53 7.70 -21.22
N ASP A 156 -3.85 7.07 -22.17
CA ASP A 156 -3.99 5.64 -22.48
C ASP A 156 -3.07 4.78 -21.59
N PRO A 157 -3.61 4.04 -20.60
CA PRO A 157 -2.82 3.19 -19.72
C PRO A 157 -2.10 2.04 -20.45
N PHE A 158 -2.61 1.61 -21.59
CA PHE A 158 -1.97 0.58 -22.42
C PHE A 158 -0.75 1.13 -23.16
N ALA A 159 -0.81 2.39 -23.60
CA ALA A 159 0.35 3.06 -24.18
C ALA A 159 1.46 3.25 -23.13
N ALA A 160 1.12 3.61 -21.89
CA ALA A 160 2.08 3.68 -20.80
C ALA A 160 2.69 2.30 -20.48
N ALA A 161 1.90 1.23 -20.51
CA ALA A 161 2.40 -0.12 -20.33
C ALA A 161 3.37 -0.52 -21.45
N GLN A 162 3.07 -0.21 -22.72
CA GLN A 162 3.97 -0.46 -23.83
C GLN A 162 5.26 0.34 -23.71
N ALA A 163 5.17 1.63 -23.36
CA ALA A 163 6.35 2.47 -23.13
C ALA A 163 7.24 1.95 -21.98
N LEU A 164 6.64 1.42 -20.92
CA LEU A 164 7.39 0.78 -19.83
C LEU A 164 8.13 -0.47 -20.33
N HIS A 165 7.49 -1.30 -21.16
CA HIS A 165 8.15 -2.41 -21.82
C HIS A 165 9.36 -1.96 -22.66
N ASP A 166 9.15 -0.94 -23.50
CA ASP A 166 10.18 -0.47 -24.43
C ASP A 166 11.40 0.11 -23.68
N VAL A 167 11.19 0.76 -22.54
CA VAL A 167 12.25 1.33 -21.69
C VAL A 167 12.99 0.27 -20.88
N THR A 168 12.28 -0.74 -20.37
CA THR A 168 12.84 -1.65 -19.35
C THR A 168 13.15 -3.05 -19.89
N GLY A 169 12.57 -3.44 -21.03
CA GLY A 169 12.61 -4.81 -21.52
C GLY A 169 11.74 -5.80 -20.72
N LEU A 170 11.07 -5.35 -19.67
CA LEU A 170 10.17 -6.18 -18.86
C LEU A 170 8.96 -6.59 -19.72
N PRO A 171 8.60 -7.88 -19.85
CA PRO A 171 7.48 -8.28 -20.69
C PRO A 171 6.14 -7.81 -20.09
N VAL A 172 5.24 -7.28 -20.96
CA VAL A 172 3.88 -6.94 -20.54
C VAL A 172 3.15 -8.23 -20.13
N PRO A 173 2.59 -8.32 -18.93
CA PRO A 173 1.85 -9.51 -18.50
C PRO A 173 0.67 -9.79 -19.44
N PRO A 174 0.41 -11.06 -19.82
CA PRO A 174 -0.69 -11.40 -20.72
C PRO A 174 -2.06 -10.87 -20.24
N GLN A 175 -2.26 -10.83 -18.92
CA GLN A 175 -3.46 -10.31 -18.29
C GLN A 175 -3.66 -8.82 -18.57
N VAL A 176 -2.58 -8.04 -18.71
CA VAL A 176 -2.64 -6.61 -19.05
C VAL A 176 -2.77 -6.42 -20.54
N ALA A 177 -1.97 -7.15 -21.33
CA ALA A 177 -1.97 -7.04 -22.78
C ALA A 177 -3.33 -7.37 -23.41
N GLY A 178 -4.04 -8.37 -22.88
CA GLY A 178 -5.35 -8.79 -23.37
C GLY A 178 -6.51 -7.87 -22.98
N LEU A 179 -6.34 -6.96 -22.01
CA LEU A 179 -7.45 -6.13 -21.53
C LEU A 179 -7.92 -5.09 -22.53
N ARG A 180 -7.06 -4.65 -23.45
CA ARG A 180 -7.43 -3.63 -24.43
C ARG A 180 -8.56 -4.10 -25.36
N GLU A 181 -8.53 -5.38 -25.73
CA GLU A 181 -9.50 -6.00 -26.64
C GLU A 181 -10.59 -6.79 -25.90
N ALA A 182 -10.52 -6.81 -24.57
CA ALA A 182 -11.47 -7.56 -23.76
C ALA A 182 -12.82 -6.87 -23.71
N GLU A 183 -13.88 -7.66 -23.78
CA GLU A 183 -15.26 -7.16 -23.59
C GLU A 183 -15.46 -6.71 -22.13
N ILE A 184 -16.17 -5.59 -21.96
CA ILE A 184 -16.60 -5.13 -20.62
C ILE A 184 -17.81 -5.97 -20.21
N LEU A 185 -17.57 -6.93 -19.32
CA LEU A 185 -18.57 -7.92 -18.92
C LEU A 185 -19.61 -7.38 -17.91
N HIS A 186 -19.21 -6.42 -17.08
CA HIS A 186 -20.05 -5.88 -16.01
C HIS A 186 -20.22 -4.38 -16.22
N GLN A 187 -21.44 -3.97 -16.62
CA GLN A 187 -21.76 -2.57 -16.94
C GLN A 187 -22.74 -1.95 -15.93
N ASP A 188 -23.29 -2.77 -15.03
CA ASP A 188 -24.28 -2.30 -14.07
C ASP A 188 -23.63 -1.49 -12.95
N VAL A 189 -24.24 -0.35 -12.65
CA VAL A 189 -23.88 0.52 -11.54
C VAL A 189 -25.03 0.51 -10.54
N ILE A 190 -24.75 0.15 -9.29
CA ILE A 190 -25.74 0.05 -8.22
C ILE A 190 -25.31 0.86 -7.00
N ASP A 191 -26.26 1.37 -6.25
CA ASP A 191 -26.01 1.99 -4.96
C ASP A 191 -25.60 0.94 -3.90
N PRO A 192 -24.73 1.29 -2.92
CA PRO A 192 -24.32 0.36 -1.87
C PRO A 192 -25.49 -0.32 -1.12
N GLY A 193 -26.59 0.39 -0.94
CA GLY A 193 -27.80 -0.15 -0.30
C GLY A 193 -28.54 -1.19 -1.13
N GLN A 194 -28.25 -1.31 -2.42
CA GLN A 194 -28.88 -2.25 -3.36
C GLN A 194 -28.03 -3.51 -3.60
N MET A 195 -26.80 -3.59 -3.04
CA MET A 195 -25.87 -4.68 -3.33
C MET A 195 -26.48 -6.06 -3.06
N THR A 196 -27.14 -6.25 -1.93
CA THR A 196 -27.75 -7.55 -1.59
C THR A 196 -28.82 -7.94 -2.60
N ALA A 197 -29.70 -7.02 -2.96
CA ALA A 197 -30.78 -7.27 -3.95
C ALA A 197 -30.17 -7.61 -5.33
N ALA A 198 -29.19 -6.86 -5.79
CA ALA A 198 -28.51 -7.10 -7.07
C ALA A 198 -27.81 -8.47 -7.12
N ILE A 199 -27.16 -8.89 -6.02
CA ILE A 199 -26.52 -10.22 -5.92
C ILE A 199 -27.59 -11.32 -6.01
N LEU A 200 -28.68 -11.19 -5.25
CA LEU A 200 -29.74 -12.19 -5.25
C LEU A 200 -30.42 -12.31 -6.60
N ASP A 201 -30.65 -11.19 -7.28
CA ASP A 201 -31.23 -11.14 -8.62
C ASP A 201 -30.29 -11.80 -9.65
N THR A 202 -29.01 -11.46 -9.62
CA THR A 202 -27.99 -12.07 -10.49
C THR A 202 -27.85 -13.58 -10.30
N LEU A 203 -28.04 -14.06 -9.09
CA LEU A 203 -27.99 -15.49 -8.75
C LEU A 203 -29.34 -16.20 -8.91
N GLU A 204 -30.40 -15.48 -9.37
CA GLU A 204 -31.77 -15.99 -9.48
C GLU A 204 -32.31 -16.55 -8.15
N ILE A 205 -31.81 -16.07 -7.01
CA ILE A 205 -32.25 -16.49 -5.67
C ILE A 205 -33.46 -15.64 -5.27
N ARG A 206 -34.64 -16.25 -5.24
CA ARG A 206 -35.84 -15.61 -4.70
C ARG A 206 -35.90 -15.81 -3.19
N CYS A 207 -35.89 -14.70 -2.43
CA CYS A 207 -36.18 -14.68 -1.00
C CYS A 207 -37.69 -14.72 -0.73
#